data_be0f4c2ef2b2160f773b63189b85584a
#
_entry.id   be0f4c2ef2b2160f773b63189b85584a
#
_cell.length_a   1.000
_cell.length_b   1.000
_cell.length_c   1.000
_cell.angle_alpha   90.00
_cell.angle_beta   90.00
_cell.angle_gamma   90.00
#
_symmetry.space_group_name_H-M   'P 1'
#
loop_
_entity.id
_entity.type
_entity.pdbx_description
1 polymer ?
#
loop_
_entity_poly.entity_id
_entity_poly.type
_entity_poly.pdbx_seq_one_letter_code
_entity_poly.pdbx_strand_id
1 'polypeptide(L)'
;EQVALELADGSNAVFDLVVCADGYASLGRQTLFPEVEVKYAGYVLWRGFLLENELDEWQPLDTGIRCLGYPGGHGIFYFVPGPNGSVQRGERLVNWGMYVPVAESDIVEFLTDKNGKQWEGSLPPGAMPLQTERALKDKAYERIPDYYADILEKSPDTFAYSIYDCEVPAYRKGRICLAGDAGAFARPHSAAGALKGMNDAVSLSDAIRTHTTLEDALIEWNIERTAANNRIVNFGNQLGRALVKEIPDWSKMNATSMEKWFTSIVTMQTEYLPAKTD
;
A
#
# COMPACT_ATOMS: atom_id res chain seq x y z
N GLU A 1 -9.42 20.21 -28.48
CA GLU A 1 -10.19 19.06 -27.96
C GLU A 1 -10.50 19.32 -26.49
N GLN A 2 -11.71 18.98 -26.03
CA GLN A 2 -12.17 19.20 -24.64
C GLN A 2 -12.87 17.92 -24.14
N VAL A 3 -13.01 17.80 -22.83
CA VAL A 3 -13.71 16.70 -22.17
C VAL A 3 -15.04 17.20 -21.61
N ALA A 4 -16.14 16.59 -22.01
CA ALA A 4 -17.45 16.84 -21.41
C ALA A 4 -17.70 15.79 -20.31
N LEU A 5 -18.07 16.25 -19.13
CA LEU A 5 -18.47 15.41 -18.00
C LEU A 5 -19.95 15.63 -17.70
N GLU A 6 -20.66 14.54 -17.52
CA GLU A 6 -21.99 14.54 -16.88
C GLU A 6 -21.80 14.29 -15.39
N LEU A 7 -22.30 15.18 -14.56
CA LEU A 7 -22.19 15.11 -13.12
C LEU A 7 -23.38 14.35 -12.49
N ALA A 8 -23.25 13.89 -11.26
CA ALA A 8 -24.25 13.10 -10.57
C ALA A 8 -25.60 13.83 -10.38
N ASP A 9 -25.61 15.16 -10.44
CA ASP A 9 -26.83 15.99 -10.40
C ASP A 9 -27.49 16.20 -11.78
N GLY A 10 -26.93 15.56 -12.84
CA GLY A 10 -27.40 15.67 -14.22
C GLY A 10 -26.88 16.91 -14.95
N SER A 11 -26.08 17.74 -14.33
CA SER A 11 -25.44 18.89 -15.01
C SER A 11 -24.26 18.45 -15.87
N ASN A 12 -23.94 19.26 -16.88
CA ASN A 12 -22.79 19.00 -17.75
C ASN A 12 -21.73 20.10 -17.57
N ALA A 13 -20.44 19.68 -17.56
CA ALA A 13 -19.33 20.60 -17.52
C ALA A 13 -18.29 20.21 -18.59
N VAL A 14 -17.60 21.21 -19.15
CA VAL A 14 -16.57 21.02 -20.19
C VAL A 14 -15.23 21.52 -19.69
N PHE A 15 -14.19 20.70 -19.86
CA PHE A 15 -12.84 20.97 -19.36
C PHE A 15 -11.79 20.74 -20.44
N ASP A 16 -10.69 21.47 -20.37
CA ASP A 16 -9.53 21.26 -21.24
C ASP A 16 -8.69 20.05 -20.83
N LEU A 17 -8.77 19.66 -19.56
CA LEU A 17 -8.10 18.52 -18.97
C LEU A 17 -8.92 17.98 -17.79
N VAL A 18 -9.01 16.66 -17.66
CA VAL A 18 -9.57 15.98 -16.51
C VAL A 18 -8.49 15.08 -15.91
N VAL A 19 -8.24 15.20 -14.61
CA VAL A 19 -7.31 14.33 -13.86
C VAL A 19 -8.11 13.52 -12.86
N CYS A 20 -8.18 12.21 -13.10
CA CYS A 20 -8.80 11.25 -12.17
C CYS A 20 -7.76 10.86 -11.11
N ALA A 21 -7.98 11.30 -9.87
CA ALA A 21 -7.21 10.96 -8.69
C ALA A 21 -8.11 10.29 -7.63
N ASP A 22 -9.01 9.45 -8.10
CA ASP A 22 -10.14 8.85 -7.38
C ASP A 22 -9.79 7.49 -6.73
N GLY A 23 -8.48 7.21 -6.57
CA GLY A 23 -7.99 6.10 -5.78
C GLY A 23 -8.09 4.72 -6.45
N TYR A 24 -7.91 3.67 -5.65
CA TYR A 24 -7.78 2.29 -6.16
C TYR A 24 -9.05 1.77 -6.86
N ALA A 25 -10.22 2.24 -6.50
CA ALA A 25 -11.51 1.91 -7.13
C ALA A 25 -11.87 2.82 -8.31
N SER A 26 -10.90 3.52 -8.89
CA SER A 26 -11.05 4.58 -9.88
C SER A 26 -12.09 4.30 -10.97
N LEU A 27 -13.08 5.17 -11.07
CA LEU A 27 -14.01 5.24 -12.18
C LEU A 27 -13.29 5.68 -13.46
N GLY A 28 -12.31 6.59 -13.33
CA GLY A 28 -11.48 7.05 -14.46
C GLY A 28 -10.75 5.88 -15.11
N ARG A 29 -10.08 5.02 -14.32
CA ARG A 29 -9.40 3.83 -14.86
C ARG A 29 -10.37 2.87 -15.53
N GLN A 30 -11.49 2.55 -14.89
CA GLN A 30 -12.51 1.64 -15.43
C GLN A 30 -13.09 2.17 -16.75
N THR A 31 -13.27 3.50 -16.87
CA THR A 31 -13.78 4.14 -18.09
C THR A 31 -12.75 4.14 -19.22
N LEU A 32 -11.49 4.45 -18.91
CA LEU A 32 -10.44 4.55 -19.92
C LEU A 32 -9.93 3.18 -20.38
N PHE A 33 -9.82 2.24 -19.45
CA PHE A 33 -9.18 0.94 -19.61
C PHE A 33 -10.01 -0.17 -18.94
N PRO A 34 -11.22 -0.47 -19.46
CA PRO A 34 -12.12 -1.46 -18.87
C PRO A 34 -11.55 -2.88 -18.85
N GLU A 35 -10.52 -3.15 -19.66
CA GLU A 35 -9.80 -4.41 -19.70
C GLU A 35 -8.77 -4.59 -18.58
N VAL A 36 -8.48 -3.52 -17.82
CA VAL A 36 -7.47 -3.57 -16.76
C VAL A 36 -8.05 -4.23 -15.51
N GLU A 37 -7.42 -5.33 -15.11
CA GLU A 37 -7.80 -6.09 -13.93
C GLU A 37 -7.02 -5.64 -12.70
N VAL A 38 -7.71 -5.52 -11.59
CA VAL A 38 -7.14 -5.36 -10.25
C VAL A 38 -6.91 -6.75 -9.67
N LYS A 39 -5.65 -7.09 -9.39
CA LYS A 39 -5.27 -8.45 -9.00
C LYS A 39 -5.09 -8.57 -7.49
N TYR A 40 -5.82 -9.51 -6.89
CA TYR A 40 -5.62 -9.84 -5.48
C TYR A 40 -4.27 -10.54 -5.27
N ALA A 41 -3.53 -10.11 -4.27
CA ALA A 41 -2.20 -10.63 -4.00
C ALA A 41 -2.16 -11.97 -3.26
N GLY A 42 -3.31 -12.47 -2.77
CA GLY A 42 -3.43 -13.70 -2.00
C GLY A 42 -3.10 -13.55 -0.51
N TYR A 43 -3.13 -12.33 0.00
CA TYR A 43 -2.93 -12.02 1.43
C TYR A 43 -3.54 -10.68 1.80
N VAL A 44 -3.73 -10.48 3.08
CA VAL A 44 -4.20 -9.24 3.70
C VAL A 44 -3.11 -8.61 4.53
N LEU A 45 -3.21 -7.31 4.79
CA LEU A 45 -2.47 -6.60 5.82
C LEU A 45 -3.40 -6.37 7.02
N TRP A 46 -3.26 -7.18 8.07
CA TRP A 46 -3.92 -6.99 9.35
C TRP A 46 -3.14 -5.98 10.18
N ARG A 47 -3.83 -4.97 10.71
CA ARG A 47 -3.21 -3.79 11.33
C ARG A 47 -3.91 -3.35 12.59
N GLY A 48 -3.16 -2.60 13.40
CA GLY A 48 -3.68 -1.88 14.55
C GLY A 48 -2.75 -0.76 14.99
N PHE A 49 -3.20 -0.07 16.00
CA PHE A 49 -2.45 0.97 16.69
C PHE A 49 -2.47 0.70 18.19
N LEU A 50 -1.36 1.01 18.86
CA LEU A 50 -1.27 1.02 20.31
C LEU A 50 -0.64 2.34 20.75
N LEU A 51 -1.17 2.95 21.80
CA LEU A 51 -0.52 4.12 22.40
C LEU A 51 0.84 3.72 22.99
N GLU A 52 1.86 4.54 22.76
CA GLU A 52 3.22 4.27 23.23
C GLU A 52 3.28 4.10 24.78
N ASN A 53 2.46 4.83 25.53
CA ASN A 53 2.41 4.72 26.98
C ASN A 53 1.76 3.42 27.50
N GLU A 54 1.19 2.58 26.61
CA GLU A 54 0.68 1.26 26.93
C GLU A 54 1.74 0.15 26.71
N LEU A 55 2.92 0.52 26.18
CA LEU A 55 4.05 -0.38 26.07
C LEU A 55 4.70 -0.58 27.45
N ASP A 56 5.07 -1.82 27.75
CA ASP A 56 5.91 -2.10 28.92
C ASP A 56 7.35 -1.60 28.70
N GLU A 57 7.83 -1.72 27.46
CA GLU A 57 9.15 -1.26 27.01
C GLU A 57 9.02 -0.61 25.62
N TRP A 58 9.62 0.55 25.42
CA TRP A 58 9.59 1.25 24.12
C TRP A 58 10.90 1.11 23.32
N GLN A 59 12.02 0.77 24.02
CA GLN A 59 13.37 0.75 23.44
C GLN A 59 13.50 -0.17 22.21
N PRO A 60 12.86 -1.33 22.14
CA PRO A 60 12.95 -2.18 20.95
C PRO A 60 12.46 -1.50 19.66
N LEU A 61 11.60 -0.47 19.76
CA LEU A 61 11.05 0.25 18.62
C LEU A 61 11.72 1.62 18.35
N ASP A 62 12.56 2.13 19.24
CA ASP A 62 13.07 3.52 19.20
C ASP A 62 13.99 3.80 17.99
N THR A 63 14.62 2.80 17.41
CA THR A 63 15.59 2.98 16.32
C THR A 63 15.01 2.72 14.93
N GLY A 64 13.75 3.08 14.69
CA GLY A 64 13.12 3.02 13.38
C GLY A 64 12.21 1.81 13.17
N ILE A 65 12.08 1.36 11.92
CA ILE A 65 11.16 0.30 11.55
C ILE A 65 11.70 -1.07 11.95
N ARG A 66 10.86 -1.90 12.55
CA ARG A 66 11.13 -3.31 12.81
C ARG A 66 10.36 -4.16 11.84
N CYS A 67 11.09 -5.03 11.12
CA CYS A 67 10.51 -6.05 10.26
C CYS A 67 10.75 -7.42 10.91
N LEU A 68 9.70 -8.19 11.09
CA LEU A 68 9.74 -9.53 11.65
C LEU A 68 9.35 -10.55 10.58
N GLY A 69 10.27 -11.43 10.21
CA GLY A 69 9.95 -12.57 9.35
C GLY A 69 9.39 -13.73 10.17
N TYR A 70 8.32 -14.35 9.70
CA TYR A 70 7.75 -15.56 10.30
C TYR A 70 7.24 -16.52 9.21
N PRO A 71 6.99 -17.80 9.51
CA PRO A 71 6.46 -18.72 8.52
C PRO A 71 5.10 -18.25 7.98
N GLY A 72 5.04 -17.96 6.67
CA GLY A 72 3.84 -17.51 5.99
C GLY A 72 3.65 -15.99 5.90
N GLY A 73 4.65 -15.17 6.32
CA GLY A 73 4.52 -13.73 6.19
C GLY A 73 5.60 -12.92 6.91
N HIS A 74 5.33 -11.66 7.08
CA HIS A 74 6.15 -10.76 7.89
C HIS A 74 5.29 -9.72 8.60
N GLY A 75 5.83 -9.19 9.70
CA GLY A 75 5.26 -8.08 10.46
C GLY A 75 6.13 -6.83 10.33
N ILE A 76 5.50 -5.68 10.49
CA ILE A 76 6.16 -4.37 10.50
C ILE A 76 5.67 -3.57 11.72
N PHE A 77 6.60 -2.94 12.44
CA PHE A 77 6.32 -2.16 13.65
C PHE A 77 7.16 -0.89 13.65
N TYR A 78 6.54 0.24 13.91
CA TYR A 78 7.24 1.53 14.02
C TYR A 78 6.36 2.58 14.68
N PHE A 79 7.01 3.62 15.21
CA PHE A 79 6.28 4.76 15.75
C PHE A 79 5.78 5.70 14.67
N VAL A 80 4.57 6.22 14.88
CA VAL A 80 3.99 7.32 14.11
C VAL A 80 3.54 8.42 15.07
N PRO A 81 3.32 9.65 14.58
CA PRO A 81 2.75 10.70 15.41
C PRO A 81 1.46 10.22 16.09
N GLY A 82 1.32 10.56 17.36
CA GLY A 82 0.16 10.24 18.18
C GLY A 82 -1.04 11.14 17.86
N PRO A 83 -2.08 11.07 18.67
CA PRO A 83 -3.21 11.99 18.58
C PRO A 83 -2.73 13.43 18.54
N ASN A 84 -3.40 14.27 17.74
CA ASN A 84 -3.03 15.68 17.51
C ASN A 84 -1.63 15.90 16.88
N GLY A 85 -1.03 14.86 16.27
CA GLY A 85 0.26 14.96 15.61
C GLY A 85 1.47 15.00 16.55
N SER A 86 1.31 14.65 17.81
CA SER A 86 2.42 14.65 18.78
C SER A 86 3.49 13.62 18.39
N VAL A 87 4.74 14.06 18.42
CA VAL A 87 5.94 13.21 18.22
C VAL A 87 6.72 13.01 19.53
N GLN A 88 6.19 13.52 20.66
CA GLN A 88 6.83 13.39 21.96
C GLN A 88 6.78 11.94 22.42
N ARG A 89 7.85 11.52 23.13
CA ARG A 89 7.91 10.19 23.73
C ARG A 89 6.77 10.01 24.75
N GLY A 90 6.11 8.84 24.70
CA GLY A 90 4.94 8.52 25.50
C GLY A 90 3.61 8.96 24.88
N GLU A 91 3.64 9.81 23.83
CA GLU A 91 2.44 10.33 23.17
C GLU A 91 2.28 9.81 21.73
N ARG A 92 3.26 9.05 21.23
CA ARG A 92 3.23 8.46 19.88
C ARG A 92 2.29 7.26 19.83
N LEU A 93 2.03 6.79 18.62
CA LEU A 93 1.38 5.51 18.37
C LEU A 93 2.39 4.50 17.82
N VAL A 94 2.33 3.29 18.30
CA VAL A 94 2.89 2.12 17.59
C VAL A 94 1.94 1.80 16.47
N ASN A 95 2.37 1.98 15.24
CA ASN A 95 1.69 1.44 14.07
C ASN A 95 2.30 0.08 13.75
N TRP A 96 1.46 -0.93 13.68
CA TRP A 96 1.89 -2.27 13.31
C TRP A 96 1.04 -2.85 12.20
N GLY A 97 1.62 -3.78 11.45
CA GLY A 97 0.93 -4.54 10.42
C GLY A 97 1.52 -5.91 10.24
N MET A 98 0.64 -6.91 10.11
CA MET A 98 0.99 -8.30 9.85
C MET A 98 0.43 -8.73 8.51
N TYR A 99 1.29 -9.21 7.61
CA TYR A 99 0.85 -9.73 6.32
C TYR A 99 0.45 -11.20 6.50
N VAL A 100 -0.82 -11.47 6.33
CA VAL A 100 -1.44 -12.77 6.59
C VAL A 100 -1.96 -13.36 5.28
N PRO A 101 -1.49 -14.54 4.86
CA PRO A 101 -2.06 -15.24 3.71
C PRO A 101 -3.54 -15.55 3.93
N VAL A 102 -4.37 -15.16 2.98
CA VAL A 102 -5.80 -15.49 2.89
C VAL A 102 -6.07 -15.91 1.46
N ALA A 103 -6.60 -17.11 1.26
CA ALA A 103 -6.91 -17.58 -0.08
C ALA A 103 -8.02 -16.74 -0.73
N GLU A 104 -8.03 -16.66 -2.05
CA GLU A 104 -9.05 -15.91 -2.77
C GLU A 104 -10.47 -16.44 -2.51
N SER A 105 -10.61 -17.75 -2.29
CA SER A 105 -11.87 -18.37 -1.85
C SER A 105 -12.38 -17.88 -0.51
N ASP A 106 -11.49 -17.46 0.38
CA ASP A 106 -11.78 -17.18 1.79
C ASP A 106 -11.88 -15.68 2.08
N ILE A 107 -11.53 -14.84 1.11
CA ILE A 107 -11.44 -13.39 1.31
C ILE A 107 -12.79 -12.74 1.63
N VAL A 108 -13.87 -13.24 1.05
CA VAL A 108 -15.24 -12.73 1.31
C VAL A 108 -15.64 -13.01 2.75
N GLU A 109 -15.35 -14.21 3.26
CA GLU A 109 -15.61 -14.57 4.66
C GLU A 109 -14.72 -13.72 5.58
N PHE A 110 -13.44 -13.58 5.27
CA PHE A 110 -12.49 -12.79 6.05
C PHE A 110 -12.89 -11.33 6.17
N LEU A 111 -13.45 -10.73 5.11
CA LEU A 111 -13.94 -9.35 5.07
C LEU A 111 -15.40 -9.20 5.50
N THR A 112 -16.03 -10.24 6.05
CA THR A 112 -17.35 -10.15 6.65
C THR A 112 -17.22 -9.69 8.10
N ASP A 113 -17.89 -8.60 8.45
CA ASP A 113 -17.79 -8.02 9.79
C ASP A 113 -18.61 -8.78 10.85
N LYS A 114 -18.45 -8.38 12.11
CA LYS A 114 -19.17 -8.96 13.25
C LYS A 114 -20.69 -8.88 13.17
N ASN A 115 -21.24 -8.07 12.25
CA ASN A 115 -22.68 -7.91 12.01
C ASN A 115 -23.14 -8.67 10.74
N GLY A 116 -22.25 -9.40 10.07
CA GLY A 116 -22.53 -10.12 8.84
C GLY A 116 -22.50 -9.28 7.55
N LYS A 117 -22.06 -8.00 7.63
CA LYS A 117 -21.88 -7.17 6.44
C LYS A 117 -20.58 -7.54 5.74
N GLN A 118 -20.66 -7.82 4.45
CA GLN A 118 -19.51 -8.01 3.58
C GLN A 118 -18.93 -6.65 3.15
N TRP A 119 -17.62 -6.51 3.26
CA TRP A 119 -16.87 -5.34 2.87
C TRP A 119 -16.01 -5.64 1.66
N GLU A 120 -15.83 -4.66 0.79
CA GLU A 120 -14.91 -4.76 -0.34
C GLU A 120 -13.57 -4.12 -0.02
N GLY A 121 -12.47 -4.86 -0.25
CA GLY A 121 -11.11 -4.35 -0.13
C GLY A 121 -10.59 -4.13 1.29
N SER A 122 -11.42 -3.70 2.24
CA SER A 122 -10.97 -3.45 3.62
C SER A 122 -12.05 -3.70 4.65
N LEU A 123 -11.65 -4.28 5.78
CA LEU A 123 -12.47 -4.40 6.98
C LEU A 123 -12.10 -3.25 7.92
N PRO A 124 -13.02 -2.33 8.26
CA PRO A 124 -12.71 -1.13 9.02
C PRO A 124 -12.36 -1.42 10.50
N PRO A 125 -11.74 -0.45 11.20
CA PRO A 125 -11.41 -0.59 12.63
C PRO A 125 -12.63 -0.98 13.46
N GLY A 126 -12.43 -1.96 14.36
CA GLY A 126 -13.46 -2.47 15.27
C GLY A 126 -14.57 -3.28 14.61
N ALA A 127 -14.50 -3.55 13.31
CA ALA A 127 -15.49 -4.34 12.58
C ALA A 127 -15.19 -5.85 12.59
N MET A 128 -13.93 -6.24 12.87
CA MET A 128 -13.51 -7.63 12.83
C MET A 128 -14.30 -8.50 13.81
N PRO A 129 -14.76 -9.70 13.41
CA PRO A 129 -15.37 -10.65 14.34
C PRO A 129 -14.38 -11.05 15.44
N LEU A 130 -14.82 -11.10 16.70
CA LEU A 130 -13.97 -11.43 17.86
C LEU A 130 -13.26 -12.76 17.69
N GLN A 131 -13.91 -13.75 17.08
CA GLN A 131 -13.32 -15.07 16.85
C GLN A 131 -12.15 -14.99 15.86
N THR A 132 -12.31 -14.23 14.78
CA THR A 132 -11.26 -14.00 13.76
C THR A 132 -10.08 -13.27 14.38
N GLU A 133 -10.36 -12.18 15.11
CA GLU A 133 -9.31 -11.41 15.79
C GLU A 133 -8.55 -12.25 16.80
N ARG A 134 -9.25 -13.03 17.63
CA ARG A 134 -8.63 -13.94 18.61
C ARG A 134 -7.73 -14.96 17.92
N ALA A 135 -8.20 -15.60 16.87
CA ALA A 135 -7.42 -16.57 16.11
C ALA A 135 -6.14 -15.96 15.48
N LEU A 136 -6.20 -14.69 15.05
CA LEU A 136 -5.03 -13.99 14.54
C LEU A 136 -4.04 -13.67 15.66
N LYS A 137 -4.50 -13.21 16.82
CA LYS A 137 -3.69 -12.92 18.02
C LYS A 137 -3.02 -14.18 18.55
N ASP A 138 -3.74 -15.29 18.66
CA ASP A 138 -3.18 -16.59 19.08
C ASP A 138 -2.06 -17.06 18.14
N LYS A 139 -2.27 -16.94 16.82
CA LYS A 139 -1.23 -17.26 15.83
C LYS A 139 -0.03 -16.33 15.91
N ALA A 140 -0.19 -15.09 16.35
CA ALA A 140 0.93 -14.19 16.54
C ALA A 140 1.84 -14.67 17.66
N TYR A 141 1.31 -15.07 18.81
CA TYR A 141 2.10 -15.66 19.91
C TYR A 141 2.86 -16.93 19.52
N GLU A 142 2.34 -17.69 18.56
CA GLU A 142 3.03 -18.89 18.04
C GLU A 142 4.20 -18.55 17.10
N ARG A 143 4.24 -17.33 16.52
CA ARG A 143 5.08 -17.04 15.35
C ARG A 143 6.08 -15.91 15.54
N ILE A 144 5.81 -14.98 16.45
CA ILE A 144 6.67 -13.82 16.69
C ILE A 144 7.01 -13.72 18.18
N PRO A 145 8.10 -13.02 18.56
CA PRO A 145 8.46 -12.85 19.96
C PRO A 145 7.34 -12.17 20.77
N ASP A 146 7.17 -12.59 22.02
CA ASP A 146 6.11 -12.17 22.94
C ASP A 146 5.97 -10.64 23.00
N TYR A 147 7.08 -9.90 23.05
CA TYR A 147 7.07 -8.44 23.04
C TYR A 147 6.20 -7.84 21.92
N TYR A 148 6.31 -8.37 20.70
CA TYR A 148 5.53 -7.88 19.57
C TYR A 148 4.11 -8.45 19.58
N ALA A 149 3.92 -9.69 20.04
CA ALA A 149 2.60 -10.29 20.18
C ALA A 149 1.76 -9.54 21.22
N ASP A 150 2.37 -9.09 22.31
CA ASP A 150 1.71 -8.26 23.35
C ASP A 150 1.22 -6.92 22.79
N ILE A 151 1.95 -6.32 21.85
CA ILE A 151 1.49 -5.12 21.15
C ILE A 151 0.18 -5.38 20.39
N LEU A 152 0.09 -6.52 19.69
CA LEU A 152 -1.12 -6.92 18.99
C LEU A 152 -2.26 -7.20 19.96
N GLU A 153 -1.96 -7.91 21.07
CA GLU A 153 -2.96 -8.25 22.09
C GLU A 153 -3.58 -7.00 22.73
N LYS A 154 -2.73 -6.03 23.09
CA LYS A 154 -3.17 -4.76 23.72
C LYS A 154 -3.86 -3.82 22.73
N SER A 155 -3.66 -3.99 21.42
CA SER A 155 -4.21 -3.08 20.40
C SER A 155 -5.72 -3.24 20.28
N PRO A 156 -6.50 -2.15 20.46
CA PRO A 156 -7.93 -2.15 20.21
C PRO A 156 -8.24 -2.02 18.72
N ASP A 157 -9.48 -2.32 18.35
CA ASP A 157 -10.08 -1.98 17.05
C ASP A 157 -9.20 -2.33 15.83
N THR A 158 -8.67 -3.56 15.81
CA THR A 158 -7.86 -4.01 14.69
C THR A 158 -8.67 -4.04 13.39
N PHE A 159 -7.98 -3.87 12.26
CA PHE A 159 -8.58 -3.77 10.94
C PHE A 159 -7.71 -4.44 9.87
N ALA A 160 -8.25 -4.65 8.68
CA ALA A 160 -7.50 -5.34 7.62
C ALA A 160 -7.75 -4.72 6.24
N TYR A 161 -6.71 -4.78 5.39
CA TYR A 161 -6.81 -4.45 3.98
C TYR A 161 -6.46 -5.67 3.15
N SER A 162 -7.27 -5.98 2.15
CA SER A 162 -6.85 -6.89 1.09
C SER A 162 -5.80 -6.23 0.23
N ILE A 163 -4.74 -6.96 -0.08
CA ILE A 163 -3.66 -6.43 -0.88
C ILE A 163 -3.92 -6.73 -2.34
N TYR A 164 -3.90 -5.67 -3.13
CA TYR A 164 -4.07 -5.71 -4.58
C TYR A 164 -2.90 -5.02 -5.25
N ASP A 165 -2.71 -5.29 -6.51
CA ASP A 165 -1.88 -4.52 -7.42
C ASP A 165 -2.58 -4.33 -8.76
N CYS A 166 -2.18 -3.27 -9.47
CA CYS A 166 -2.74 -2.92 -10.75
C CYS A 166 -1.71 -2.17 -11.59
N GLU A 167 -1.52 -2.60 -12.81
CA GLU A 167 -0.78 -1.90 -13.86
C GLU A 167 -1.76 -1.35 -14.90
N VAL A 168 -1.43 -0.22 -15.49
CA VAL A 168 -2.21 0.36 -16.58
C VAL A 168 -1.35 0.47 -17.84
N PRO A 169 -1.96 0.31 -19.04
CA PRO A 169 -1.23 0.43 -20.29
C PRO A 169 -0.80 1.88 -20.59
N ALA A 170 -1.51 2.84 -20.02
CA ALA A 170 -1.22 4.26 -20.18
C ALA A 170 -1.82 5.06 -19.00
N TYR A 171 -1.24 6.25 -18.75
CA TYR A 171 -1.74 7.18 -17.74
C TYR A 171 -2.69 8.23 -18.33
N ARG A 172 -2.96 8.18 -19.62
CA ARG A 172 -3.95 9.05 -20.28
C ARG A 172 -4.66 8.38 -21.44
N LYS A 173 -5.85 8.91 -21.78
CA LYS A 173 -6.52 8.72 -23.07
C LYS A 173 -7.15 10.04 -23.47
N GLY A 174 -6.64 10.64 -24.57
CA GLY A 174 -7.00 12.01 -24.92
C GLY A 174 -6.64 13.01 -23.82
N ARG A 175 -7.64 13.76 -23.35
CA ARG A 175 -7.52 14.79 -22.31
C ARG A 175 -7.94 14.30 -20.91
N ILE A 176 -8.05 12.99 -20.71
CA ILE A 176 -8.31 12.41 -19.39
C ILE A 176 -7.06 11.68 -18.93
N CYS A 177 -6.56 12.05 -17.75
CA CYS A 177 -5.38 11.50 -17.11
C CYS A 177 -5.74 10.76 -15.83
N LEU A 178 -4.92 9.76 -15.46
CA LEU A 178 -4.98 9.07 -14.17
C LEU A 178 -3.80 9.53 -13.30
N ALA A 179 -4.02 9.71 -12.01
CA ALA A 179 -2.96 10.06 -11.06
C ALA A 179 -3.11 9.27 -9.76
N GLY A 180 -1.99 9.02 -9.08
CA GLY A 180 -1.97 8.24 -7.86
C GLY A 180 -2.51 6.82 -8.09
N ASP A 181 -3.25 6.29 -7.12
CA ASP A 181 -3.82 4.95 -7.19
C ASP A 181 -4.97 4.79 -8.20
N ALA A 182 -5.43 5.88 -8.81
CA ALA A 182 -6.35 5.82 -9.95
C ALA A 182 -5.69 5.22 -11.18
N GLY A 183 -4.40 5.45 -11.38
CA GLY A 183 -3.58 4.79 -12.39
C GLY A 183 -3.12 3.41 -11.93
N ALA A 184 -1.83 3.24 -11.72
CA ALA A 184 -1.26 2.02 -11.19
C ALA A 184 -1.13 2.10 -9.66
N PHE A 185 -1.28 0.98 -8.96
CA PHE A 185 -0.99 0.90 -7.53
C PHE A 185 -0.24 -0.37 -7.17
N ALA A 186 0.73 -0.20 -6.28
CA ALA A 186 1.65 -1.24 -5.87
C ALA A 186 1.31 -1.74 -4.47
N ARG A 187 1.74 -2.97 -4.19
CA ARG A 187 1.68 -3.53 -2.84
C ARG A 187 2.43 -2.65 -1.85
N PRO A 188 1.98 -2.55 -0.58
CA PRO A 188 2.51 -1.60 0.41
C PRO A 188 3.99 -1.78 0.77
N HIS A 189 4.59 -2.94 0.44
CA HIS A 189 5.99 -3.27 0.76
C HIS A 189 7.00 -2.25 0.23
N SER A 190 6.69 -1.57 -0.88
CA SER A 190 7.56 -0.55 -1.47
C SER A 190 7.55 0.77 -0.71
N ALA A 191 6.54 1.02 0.15
CA ALA A 191 6.26 2.30 0.81
C ALA A 191 6.14 3.50 -0.17
N ALA A 192 6.00 3.26 -1.48
CA ALA A 192 6.10 4.28 -2.53
C ALA A 192 4.75 4.91 -2.92
N GLY A 193 3.60 4.44 -2.40
CA GLY A 193 2.28 4.85 -2.88
C GLY A 193 2.04 6.36 -2.84
N ALA A 194 2.26 7.01 -1.69
CA ALA A 194 2.08 8.45 -1.54
C ALA A 194 3.06 9.25 -2.41
N LEU A 195 4.34 8.86 -2.39
CA LEU A 195 5.38 9.50 -3.20
C LEU A 195 5.09 9.39 -4.70
N LYS A 196 4.59 8.24 -5.15
CA LYS A 196 4.15 8.02 -6.52
C LYS A 196 3.08 9.03 -6.94
N GLY A 197 2.04 9.19 -6.13
CA GLY A 197 0.97 10.16 -6.40
C GLY A 197 1.46 11.61 -6.42
N MET A 198 2.36 11.99 -5.50
CA MET A 198 3.00 13.31 -5.51
C MET A 198 3.82 13.54 -6.78
N ASN A 199 4.61 12.55 -7.20
CA ASN A 199 5.40 12.62 -8.42
C ASN A 199 4.52 12.71 -9.67
N ASP A 200 3.37 12.04 -9.71
CA ASP A 200 2.41 12.17 -10.81
C ASP A 200 1.94 13.64 -10.96
N ALA A 201 1.61 14.28 -9.84
CA ALA A 201 1.14 15.67 -9.84
C ALA A 201 2.25 16.66 -10.21
N VAL A 202 3.45 16.53 -9.62
CA VAL A 202 4.59 17.42 -9.89
C VAL A 202 5.01 17.33 -11.34
N SER A 203 5.21 16.09 -11.86
CA SER A 203 5.63 15.90 -13.24
C SER A 203 4.58 16.36 -14.26
N LEU A 204 3.27 16.22 -13.95
CA LEU A 204 2.21 16.79 -14.81
C LEU A 204 2.29 18.31 -14.87
N SER A 205 2.45 18.96 -13.70
CA SER A 205 2.61 20.42 -13.63
C SER A 205 3.83 20.90 -14.41
N ASP A 206 4.95 20.20 -14.29
CA ASP A 206 6.19 20.54 -14.99
C ASP A 206 6.05 20.34 -16.51
N ALA A 207 5.45 19.24 -16.95
CA ALA A 207 5.19 18.99 -18.35
C ALA A 207 4.31 20.10 -18.98
N ILE A 208 3.21 20.50 -18.30
CA ILE A 208 2.33 21.58 -18.78
C ILE A 208 3.08 22.92 -18.86
N ARG A 209 4.01 23.20 -17.95
CA ARG A 209 4.78 24.45 -17.93
C ARG A 209 5.88 24.50 -18.97
N THR A 210 6.44 23.39 -19.36
CA THR A 210 7.63 23.31 -20.24
C THR A 210 7.29 23.11 -21.70
N HIS A 211 6.11 22.58 -22.02
CA HIS A 211 5.68 22.34 -23.40
C HIS A 211 4.82 23.48 -23.94
N THR A 212 4.90 23.65 -25.25
CA THR A 212 4.13 24.71 -25.95
C THR A 212 2.65 24.36 -26.07
N THR A 213 2.33 23.07 -26.18
CA THR A 213 0.96 22.61 -26.28
C THR A 213 0.64 21.63 -25.15
N LEU A 214 -0.62 21.62 -24.71
CA LEU A 214 -1.08 20.65 -23.72
C LEU A 214 -0.97 19.22 -24.24
N GLU A 215 -1.14 18.99 -25.53
CA GLU A 215 -1.05 17.67 -26.14
C GLU A 215 0.37 17.10 -26.01
N ASP A 216 1.40 17.87 -26.36
CA ASP A 216 2.80 17.44 -26.24
C ASP A 216 3.17 17.15 -24.78
N ALA A 217 2.74 18.03 -23.85
CA ALA A 217 2.91 17.83 -22.42
C ALA A 217 2.33 16.50 -21.94
N LEU A 218 1.10 16.20 -22.34
CA LEU A 218 0.41 14.99 -21.93
C LEU A 218 1.00 13.72 -22.56
N ILE A 219 1.54 13.79 -23.79
CA ILE A 219 2.22 12.66 -24.44
C ILE A 219 3.48 12.30 -23.65
N GLU A 220 4.36 13.27 -23.39
CA GLU A 220 5.62 13.02 -22.67
C GLU A 220 5.36 12.55 -21.25
N TRP A 221 4.49 13.24 -20.52
CA TRP A 221 4.10 12.85 -19.17
C TRP A 221 3.54 11.42 -19.09
N ASN A 222 2.69 11.04 -20.04
CA ASN A 222 2.13 9.69 -20.10
C ASN A 222 3.22 8.62 -20.27
N ILE A 223 4.17 8.82 -21.16
CA ILE A 223 5.27 7.88 -21.39
C ILE A 223 6.10 7.71 -20.13
N GLU A 224 6.49 8.82 -19.51
CA GLU A 224 7.28 8.81 -18.28
C GLU A 224 6.54 8.12 -17.14
N ARG A 225 5.29 8.54 -16.87
CA ARG A 225 4.55 8.04 -15.70
C ARG A 225 4.13 6.60 -15.83
N THR A 226 3.73 6.16 -17.03
CA THR A 226 3.42 4.75 -17.28
C THR A 226 4.63 3.86 -16.97
N ALA A 227 5.79 4.22 -17.50
CA ALA A 227 7.01 3.45 -17.27
C ALA A 227 7.45 3.48 -15.78
N ALA A 228 7.44 4.65 -15.14
CA ALA A 228 7.88 4.80 -13.76
C ALA A 228 6.95 4.05 -12.78
N ASN A 229 5.65 4.18 -12.96
CA ASN A 229 4.69 3.62 -12.01
C ASN A 229 4.51 2.11 -12.16
N ASN A 230 4.52 1.58 -13.38
CA ASN A 230 4.51 0.12 -13.59
C ASN A 230 5.79 -0.53 -13.02
N ARG A 231 6.95 0.15 -13.06
CA ARG A 231 8.15 -0.32 -12.34
C ARG A 231 7.93 -0.43 -10.83
N ILE A 232 7.25 0.56 -10.21
CA ILE A 232 6.92 0.53 -8.78
C ILE A 232 5.98 -0.64 -8.46
N VAL A 233 5.01 -0.94 -9.31
CA VAL A 233 4.12 -2.11 -9.15
C VAL A 233 4.93 -3.39 -9.21
N ASN A 234 5.78 -3.55 -10.22
CA ASN A 234 6.61 -4.74 -10.37
C ASN A 234 7.56 -4.94 -9.18
N PHE A 235 8.15 -3.86 -8.67
CA PHE A 235 8.96 -3.91 -7.46
C PHE A 235 8.14 -4.32 -6.23
N GLY A 236 6.94 -3.76 -6.05
CA GLY A 236 6.02 -4.18 -4.99
C GLY A 236 5.64 -5.67 -5.07
N ASN A 237 5.47 -6.20 -6.29
CA ASN A 237 5.20 -7.61 -6.54
C ASN A 237 6.38 -8.50 -6.17
N GLN A 238 7.60 -8.10 -6.51
CA GLN A 238 8.83 -8.83 -6.13
C GLN A 238 9.02 -8.86 -4.61
N LEU A 239 8.86 -7.72 -3.93
CA LEU A 239 8.91 -7.65 -2.48
C LEU A 239 7.82 -8.51 -1.82
N GLY A 240 6.58 -8.42 -2.28
CA GLY A 240 5.49 -9.23 -1.76
C GLY A 240 5.69 -10.73 -1.95
N ARG A 241 6.32 -11.14 -3.06
CA ARG A 241 6.72 -12.52 -3.29
C ARG A 241 7.78 -12.96 -2.28
N ALA A 242 8.87 -12.20 -2.16
CA ALA A 242 9.98 -12.52 -1.27
C ALA A 242 9.61 -12.49 0.22
N LEU A 243 8.72 -11.58 0.63
CA LEU A 243 8.38 -11.33 2.03
C LEU A 243 7.17 -12.13 2.52
N VAL A 244 6.30 -12.61 1.61
CA VAL A 244 5.05 -13.29 2.02
C VAL A 244 4.89 -14.67 1.40
N LYS A 245 5.27 -14.86 0.12
CA LYS A 245 5.00 -16.11 -0.61
C LYS A 245 6.19 -17.07 -0.67
N GLU A 246 7.37 -16.55 -1.01
CA GLU A 246 8.61 -17.32 -1.22
C GLU A 246 9.64 -16.95 -0.14
N ILE A 247 9.19 -17.02 1.11
CA ILE A 247 10.01 -16.64 2.26
C ILE A 247 11.14 -17.64 2.49
N PRO A 248 12.33 -17.17 2.91
CA PRO A 248 13.41 -18.06 3.30
C PRO A 248 13.06 -18.86 4.57
N ASP A 249 13.80 -19.93 4.78
CA ASP A 249 13.76 -20.65 6.08
C ASP A 249 14.50 -19.81 7.14
N TRP A 250 13.73 -18.99 7.86
CA TRP A 250 14.27 -18.08 8.88
C TRP A 250 15.11 -18.80 9.94
N SER A 251 14.82 -20.07 10.23
CA SER A 251 15.55 -20.87 11.23
C SER A 251 17.01 -21.16 10.83
N LYS A 252 17.31 -21.08 9.54
CA LYS A 252 18.65 -21.27 8.97
C LYS A 252 19.41 -19.99 8.71
N MET A 253 18.81 -18.82 9.01
CA MET A 253 19.43 -17.54 8.79
C MET A 253 20.11 -17.01 10.05
N ASN A 254 21.26 -16.37 9.86
CA ASN A 254 21.92 -15.54 10.85
C ASN A 254 21.93 -14.07 10.40
N ALA A 255 22.42 -13.17 11.24
CA ALA A 255 22.41 -11.72 10.92
C ALA A 255 23.06 -11.40 9.55
N THR A 256 24.19 -12.03 9.23
CA THR A 256 24.89 -11.79 7.95
C THR A 256 24.09 -12.32 6.74
N SER A 257 23.49 -13.51 6.83
CA SER A 257 22.70 -14.05 5.73
C SER A 257 21.36 -13.30 5.59
N MET A 258 20.78 -12.82 6.68
CA MET A 258 19.62 -11.97 6.69
C MET A 258 19.89 -10.63 5.98
N GLU A 259 20.99 -9.97 6.33
CA GLU A 259 21.39 -8.72 5.70
C GLU A 259 21.63 -8.88 4.20
N LYS A 260 22.35 -9.93 3.81
CA LYS A 260 22.58 -10.24 2.38
C LYS A 260 21.27 -10.50 1.63
N TRP A 261 20.37 -11.28 2.22
CA TRP A 261 19.06 -11.58 1.61
C TRP A 261 18.24 -10.29 1.50
N PHE A 262 18.14 -9.52 2.58
CA PHE A 262 17.37 -8.27 2.57
C PHE A 262 17.95 -7.29 1.53
N THR A 263 19.26 -7.12 1.51
CA THR A 263 19.94 -6.31 0.49
C THR A 263 19.59 -6.79 -0.92
N SER A 264 19.58 -8.10 -1.17
CA SER A 264 19.29 -8.64 -2.51
C SER A 264 17.87 -8.32 -2.99
N ILE A 265 16.88 -8.31 -2.09
CA ILE A 265 15.48 -8.01 -2.47
C ILE A 265 15.21 -6.51 -2.59
N VAL A 266 15.97 -5.64 -1.89
CA VAL A 266 15.81 -4.18 -1.97
C VAL A 266 16.74 -3.52 -2.99
N THR A 267 17.86 -4.13 -3.36
CA THR A 267 18.81 -3.60 -4.38
C THR A 267 18.16 -3.57 -5.76
N MET A 268 17.17 -4.41 -6.03
CA MET A 268 16.32 -4.28 -7.22
C MET A 268 15.65 -2.89 -7.31
N GLN A 269 15.56 -2.15 -6.18
CA GLN A 269 15.01 -0.80 -6.13
C GLN A 269 15.88 0.23 -6.87
N THR A 270 17.20 0.08 -6.83
CA THR A 270 18.13 1.05 -7.43
C THR A 270 18.13 1.01 -8.96
N GLU A 271 17.82 -0.13 -9.56
CA GLU A 271 17.66 -0.26 -11.01
C GLU A 271 16.37 0.43 -11.53
N TYR A 272 15.44 0.74 -10.63
CA TYR A 272 14.14 1.34 -10.95
C TYR A 272 14.04 2.82 -10.59
N LEU A 273 14.99 3.37 -9.87
CA LEU A 273 15.05 4.82 -9.65
C LEU A 273 15.70 5.49 -10.89
N PRO A 274 15.18 6.63 -11.37
CA PRO A 274 15.87 7.38 -12.41
C PRO A 274 17.28 7.70 -11.92
N ALA A 275 18.26 7.57 -12.82
CA ALA A 275 19.62 8.01 -12.53
C ALA A 275 19.55 9.44 -12.00
N LYS A 276 20.21 9.72 -10.86
CA LYS A 276 20.35 11.10 -10.41
C LYS A 276 21.01 11.86 -11.56
N THR A 277 20.27 12.76 -12.16
CA THR A 277 20.86 13.80 -13.01
C THR A 277 21.60 14.72 -12.05
N ASP A 278 22.95 14.66 -12.10
CA ASP A 278 23.82 15.60 -11.41
C ASP A 278 23.55 17.03 -11.83
#